data_dd7bcdb744dcc87fc2a7f8534c0e84e7
#
_entry.id   dd7bcdb744dcc87fc2a7f8534c0e84e7
#
_cell.length_a   1.000
_cell.length_b   1.000
_cell.length_c   1.000
_cell.angle_alpha   90.00
_cell.angle_beta   90.00
_cell.angle_gamma   90.00
#
_symmetry.space_group_name_H-M   'P 1'
#
loop_
_entity.id
_entity.type
_entity.pdbx_description
1 polymer ?
#
loop_
_entity_poly.entity_id
_entity_poly.type
_entity_poly.pdbx_seq_one_letter_code
_entity_poly.pdbx_strand_id
1 'polypeptide(L)'
;GSGDFHHLASVLLGGVEEPVTVVHFDNHPDWVSFPATVNCGAWVNRALELPVVRKVVTIGPCSDDLVRPEWQFANLRAVAEGRIALYPWRHAPSRVWGRYGDAESFRQKGGHLHWRNLAEVDWSDFLDELITAIPTPAVWLTIDKDVLGPGDACTNWDQGELPLRHLLAAVERLASERRIVGADVCGDWSEPRFSDPFRATLAYFDHPPRFTPTPEQLSVNARVNAGLIDCFQRVLS
;
A
#
# COMPACT_ATOMS: atom_id res chain seq x y z
N GLY A 1 11.42 7.69 4.55
CA GLY A 1 12.50 6.75 4.24
C GLY A 1 12.27 6.03 2.93
N SER A 2 13.19 5.08 2.56
CA SER A 2 13.05 4.26 1.35
C SER A 2 11.91 3.24 1.50
N GLY A 3 11.22 2.92 0.41
CA GLY A 3 10.22 1.85 0.32
C GLY A 3 10.79 0.47 0.68
N ASP A 4 12.10 0.24 0.48
CA ASP A 4 12.79 -0.99 0.91
C ASP A 4 12.58 -1.34 2.39
N PHE A 5 12.25 -0.35 3.22
CA PHE A 5 12.03 -0.50 4.65
C PHE A 5 10.57 -0.49 5.06
N HIS A 6 9.63 -0.57 4.12
CA HIS A 6 8.19 -0.57 4.41
C HIS A 6 7.78 -1.68 5.39
N HIS A 7 8.51 -2.80 5.39
CA HIS A 7 8.28 -3.89 6.35
C HIS A 7 8.42 -3.49 7.83
N LEU A 8 9.03 -2.35 8.14
CA LEU A 8 9.07 -1.82 9.51
C LEU A 8 7.68 -1.44 10.02
N ALA A 9 6.70 -1.19 9.14
CA ALA A 9 5.31 -1.00 9.54
C ALA A 9 4.79 -2.18 10.38
N SER A 10 5.14 -3.43 10.03
CA SER A 10 4.75 -4.61 10.81
C SER A 10 5.38 -4.64 12.21
N VAL A 11 6.58 -4.07 12.37
CA VAL A 11 7.25 -3.95 13.68
C VAL A 11 6.58 -2.88 14.53
N LEU A 12 6.26 -1.73 13.92
CA LEU A 12 5.56 -0.63 14.60
C LEU A 12 4.16 -1.06 15.06
N LEU A 13 3.43 -1.81 14.23
CA LEU A 13 2.14 -2.40 14.56
C LEU A 13 2.20 -3.36 15.76
N GLY A 14 3.35 -4.00 16.00
CA GLY A 14 3.58 -4.83 17.18
C GLY A 14 3.49 -4.09 18.51
N GLY A 15 3.57 -2.77 18.52
CA GLY A 15 3.38 -1.90 19.69
C GLY A 15 1.94 -1.42 19.88
N VAL A 16 1.00 -1.77 19.00
CA VAL A 16 -0.41 -1.39 19.12
C VAL A 16 -1.12 -2.39 20.03
N GLU A 17 -1.85 -1.87 21.04
CA GLU A 17 -2.50 -2.71 22.07
C GLU A 17 -4.00 -2.95 21.83
N GLU A 18 -4.59 -2.29 20.82
CA GLU A 18 -6.01 -2.36 20.53
C GLU A 18 -6.30 -2.86 19.10
N PRO A 19 -7.51 -3.36 18.82
CA PRO A 19 -7.88 -3.77 17.47
C PRO A 19 -7.78 -2.63 16.46
N VAL A 20 -7.04 -2.86 15.38
CA VAL A 20 -6.73 -1.85 14.38
C VAL A 20 -6.98 -2.38 12.96
N THR A 21 -7.45 -1.51 12.09
CA THR A 21 -7.41 -1.69 10.64
C THR A 21 -6.23 -0.90 10.09
N VAL A 22 -5.42 -1.53 9.28
CA VAL A 22 -4.32 -0.87 8.57
C VAL A 22 -4.85 -0.33 7.26
N VAL A 23 -4.74 0.97 7.03
CA VAL A 23 -4.99 1.59 5.73
C VAL A 23 -3.64 1.87 5.09
N HIS A 24 -3.37 1.15 4.02
CA HIS A 24 -2.10 1.03 3.34
C HIS A 24 -2.21 1.68 1.95
N PHE A 25 -1.52 2.80 1.75
CA PHE A 25 -1.38 3.46 0.46
C PHE A 25 -0.08 3.02 -0.18
N ASP A 26 -0.16 2.31 -1.31
CA ASP A 26 1.01 1.71 -1.95
C ASP A 26 0.70 1.35 -3.41
N ASN A 27 1.71 1.43 -4.27
CA ASN A 27 1.64 0.89 -5.62
C ASN A 27 1.73 -0.64 -5.64
N HIS A 28 2.25 -1.25 -4.57
CA HIS A 28 2.41 -2.69 -4.40
C HIS A 28 1.48 -3.22 -3.31
N PRO A 29 0.94 -4.42 -3.45
CA PRO A 29 0.05 -4.98 -2.42
C PRO A 29 0.77 -5.58 -1.22
N ASP A 30 2.07 -5.77 -1.25
CA ASP A 30 2.96 -6.29 -0.19
C ASP A 30 2.48 -7.59 0.48
N TRP A 31 1.78 -8.40 -0.26
CA TRP A 31 1.03 -9.58 0.18
C TRP A 31 1.69 -10.93 -0.10
N VAL A 32 2.97 -10.94 -0.49
CA VAL A 32 3.70 -12.16 -0.81
C VAL A 32 3.74 -13.09 0.40
N SER A 33 3.20 -14.30 0.25
CA SER A 33 3.04 -15.26 1.35
C SER A 33 4.15 -16.30 1.41
N PHE A 34 4.92 -16.49 0.32
CA PHE A 34 5.98 -17.48 0.23
C PHE A 34 7.19 -16.96 -0.57
N PRO A 35 8.44 -17.17 -0.07
CA PRO A 35 8.75 -17.72 1.24
C PRO A 35 8.31 -16.80 2.38
N ALA A 36 8.08 -17.40 3.59
CA ALA A 36 7.69 -16.63 4.77
C ALA A 36 8.85 -15.77 5.26
N THR A 37 8.99 -14.58 4.72
CA THR A 37 10.07 -13.63 5.00
C THR A 37 9.49 -12.34 5.57
N VAL A 38 10.38 -11.49 6.12
CA VAL A 38 10.07 -10.11 6.47
C VAL A 38 10.84 -9.22 5.51
N ASN A 39 10.15 -8.71 4.52
CA ASN A 39 10.66 -7.73 3.54
C ASN A 39 9.52 -6.80 3.10
N CYS A 40 9.83 -5.78 2.29
CA CYS A 40 8.84 -4.81 1.83
C CYS A 40 7.65 -5.48 1.12
N GLY A 41 7.84 -6.45 0.25
CA GLY A 41 6.76 -7.12 -0.48
C GLY A 41 5.95 -8.18 0.29
N ALA A 42 6.28 -8.47 1.57
CA ALA A 42 5.66 -9.56 2.34
C ALA A 42 5.12 -9.13 3.71
N TRP A 43 5.31 -7.87 4.12
CA TRP A 43 5.03 -7.42 5.47
C TRP A 43 3.54 -7.43 5.82
N VAL A 44 2.64 -7.26 4.85
CA VAL A 44 1.19 -7.33 5.07
C VAL A 44 0.79 -8.66 5.71
N ASN A 45 1.40 -9.77 5.28
CA ASN A 45 1.13 -11.07 5.92
C ASN A 45 1.63 -11.12 7.36
N ARG A 46 2.77 -10.48 7.66
CA ARG A 46 3.29 -10.39 9.04
C ARG A 46 2.40 -9.53 9.92
N ALA A 47 1.89 -8.41 9.38
CA ALA A 47 0.90 -7.60 10.07
C ALA A 47 -0.37 -8.40 10.39
N LEU A 48 -0.87 -9.19 9.45
CA LEU A 48 -2.07 -10.03 9.65
C LEU A 48 -1.89 -11.18 10.67
N GLU A 49 -0.67 -11.53 11.05
CA GLU A 49 -0.38 -12.48 12.13
C GLU A 49 -0.53 -11.83 13.52
N LEU A 50 -0.47 -10.52 13.60
CA LEU A 50 -0.69 -9.79 14.85
C LEU A 50 -2.17 -9.85 15.24
N PRO A 51 -2.52 -10.30 16.47
CA PRO A 51 -3.92 -10.42 16.89
C PRO A 51 -4.70 -9.12 16.87
N VAL A 52 -4.01 -7.98 16.97
CA VAL A 52 -4.61 -6.64 16.94
C VAL A 52 -5.01 -6.21 15.53
N VAL A 53 -4.33 -6.71 14.48
CA VAL A 53 -4.63 -6.34 13.09
C VAL A 53 -5.83 -7.15 12.58
N ARG A 54 -6.96 -6.48 12.41
CA ARG A 54 -8.21 -7.11 11.96
C ARG A 54 -8.34 -7.16 10.46
N LYS A 55 -7.83 -6.14 9.78
CA LYS A 55 -7.93 -6.00 8.33
C LYS A 55 -6.80 -5.11 7.82
N VAL A 56 -6.35 -5.37 6.61
CA VAL A 56 -5.50 -4.45 5.83
C VAL A 56 -6.29 -4.02 4.61
N VAL A 57 -6.34 -2.71 4.35
CA VAL A 57 -6.95 -2.12 3.16
C VAL A 57 -5.86 -1.46 2.36
N THR A 58 -5.53 -2.01 1.20
CA THR A 58 -4.53 -1.45 0.28
C THR A 58 -5.21 -0.60 -0.78
N ILE A 59 -4.77 0.64 -0.93
CA ILE A 59 -5.36 1.66 -1.80
C ILE A 59 -4.31 2.15 -2.78
N GLY A 60 -4.63 2.11 -4.06
CA GLY A 60 -3.86 2.73 -5.13
C GLY A 60 -3.03 1.84 -6.03
N PRO A 61 -2.89 0.50 -5.82
CA PRO A 61 -2.00 -0.30 -6.63
C PRO A 61 -2.25 -0.17 -8.13
N CYS A 62 -1.15 -0.09 -8.87
CA CYS A 62 -1.12 -0.16 -10.35
C CYS A 62 -0.06 -1.16 -10.84
N SER A 63 0.73 -1.74 -9.94
CA SER A 63 1.89 -2.57 -10.27
C SER A 63 1.52 -3.86 -10.99
N ASP A 64 2.48 -4.42 -11.72
CA ASP A 64 2.37 -5.71 -12.41
C ASP A 64 2.19 -6.90 -11.45
N ASP A 65 2.32 -6.71 -10.15
CA ASP A 65 2.03 -7.70 -9.11
C ASP A 65 0.59 -8.22 -9.18
N LEU A 66 -0.31 -7.40 -9.73
CA LEU A 66 -1.71 -7.77 -9.90
C LEU A 66 -1.99 -8.54 -11.19
N VAL A 67 -1.06 -8.62 -12.15
CA VAL A 67 -1.32 -9.27 -13.46
C VAL A 67 -1.58 -10.77 -13.30
N ARG A 68 -0.72 -11.46 -12.52
CA ARG A 68 -0.82 -12.89 -12.20
C ARG A 68 -0.46 -13.13 -10.75
N PRO A 69 -1.31 -12.73 -9.82
CA PRO A 69 -0.97 -12.69 -8.40
C PRO A 69 -0.59 -14.05 -7.81
N GLU A 70 -1.14 -15.15 -8.30
CA GLU A 70 -0.78 -16.50 -7.83
C GLU A 70 0.68 -16.87 -8.15
N TRP A 71 1.24 -16.34 -9.24
CA TRP A 71 2.64 -16.59 -9.60
C TRP A 71 3.61 -15.85 -8.69
N GLN A 72 3.15 -14.81 -8.05
CA GLN A 72 3.90 -14.03 -7.07
C GLN A 72 3.57 -14.41 -5.64
N PHE A 73 2.91 -15.57 -5.44
CA PHE A 73 2.53 -16.06 -4.12
C PHE A 73 1.67 -15.07 -3.33
N ALA A 74 0.82 -14.32 -4.01
CA ALA A 74 -0.14 -13.38 -3.40
C ALA A 74 -1.08 -14.10 -2.42
N ASN A 75 -1.37 -13.47 -1.29
CA ASN A 75 -2.30 -14.01 -0.30
C ASN A 75 -3.76 -13.77 -0.69
N LEU A 76 -4.17 -14.34 -1.83
CA LEU A 76 -5.55 -14.22 -2.33
C LEU A 76 -6.59 -14.86 -1.41
N ARG A 77 -6.17 -15.79 -0.54
CA ARG A 77 -7.05 -16.36 0.46
C ARG A 77 -7.47 -15.30 1.48
N ALA A 78 -6.54 -14.51 2.00
CA ALA A 78 -6.86 -13.42 2.92
C ALA A 78 -7.76 -12.36 2.26
N VAL A 79 -7.60 -12.14 0.93
CA VAL A 79 -8.50 -11.25 0.18
C VAL A 79 -9.91 -11.83 0.08
N ALA A 80 -10.05 -13.11 -0.24
CA ALA A 80 -11.34 -13.79 -0.31
C ALA A 80 -12.04 -13.87 1.06
N GLU A 81 -11.28 -13.97 2.15
CA GLU A 81 -11.77 -13.96 3.53
C GLU A 81 -12.10 -12.54 4.05
N GLY A 82 -11.84 -11.49 3.27
CA GLY A 82 -12.07 -10.09 3.64
C GLY A 82 -11.06 -9.53 4.66
N ARG A 83 -9.96 -10.25 4.93
CA ARG A 83 -8.86 -9.77 5.80
C ARG A 83 -7.94 -8.81 5.08
N ILE A 84 -7.86 -8.91 3.76
CA ILE A 84 -7.25 -7.92 2.87
C ILE A 84 -8.35 -7.41 1.94
N ALA A 85 -8.50 -6.10 1.84
CA ALA A 85 -9.23 -5.45 0.76
C ALA A 85 -8.23 -4.68 -0.10
N LEU A 86 -8.35 -4.79 -1.43
CA LEU A 86 -7.39 -4.19 -2.34
C LEU A 86 -8.14 -3.39 -3.40
N TYR A 87 -7.89 -2.11 -3.44
CA TYR A 87 -8.54 -1.15 -4.33
C TYR A 87 -7.49 -0.51 -5.26
N PRO A 88 -7.24 -1.10 -6.45
CA PRO A 88 -6.34 -0.51 -7.44
C PRO A 88 -6.80 0.88 -7.86
N TRP A 89 -5.84 1.76 -8.14
CA TRP A 89 -6.19 3.01 -8.82
C TRP A 89 -6.70 2.72 -10.23
N ARG A 90 -5.93 1.95 -10.98
CA ARG A 90 -6.31 1.45 -12.30
C ARG A 90 -5.55 0.16 -12.61
N HIS A 91 -6.27 -0.92 -12.79
CA HIS A 91 -5.66 -2.19 -13.18
C HIS A 91 -6.61 -3.03 -14.05
N ALA A 92 -6.06 -3.69 -15.05
CA ALA A 92 -6.78 -4.69 -15.82
C ALA A 92 -7.16 -5.90 -14.94
N PRO A 93 -8.16 -6.73 -15.32
CA PRO A 93 -8.50 -7.91 -14.55
C PRO A 93 -7.31 -8.85 -14.37
N SER A 94 -7.04 -9.26 -13.14
CA SER A 94 -5.97 -10.20 -12.77
C SER A 94 -6.30 -11.62 -13.22
N ARG A 95 -5.37 -12.29 -13.90
CA ARG A 95 -5.57 -13.69 -14.29
C ARG A 95 -5.27 -14.62 -13.12
N VAL A 96 -6.22 -15.52 -12.81
CA VAL A 96 -6.09 -16.50 -11.73
C VAL A 96 -6.54 -17.90 -12.17
N TRP A 97 -6.04 -18.93 -11.48
CA TRP A 97 -6.49 -20.32 -11.64
C TRP A 97 -7.45 -20.75 -10.53
N GLY A 98 -7.26 -20.17 -9.33
CA GLY A 98 -8.08 -20.48 -8.17
C GLY A 98 -9.51 -19.93 -8.27
N ARG A 99 -10.34 -20.40 -7.34
CA ARG A 99 -11.70 -19.90 -7.15
C ARG A 99 -11.77 -19.17 -5.81
N TYR A 100 -11.93 -17.87 -5.88
CA TYR A 100 -11.91 -16.97 -4.71
C TYR A 100 -13.29 -16.38 -4.41
N GLY A 101 -14.26 -16.58 -5.33
CA GLY A 101 -15.60 -15.98 -5.21
C GLY A 101 -15.59 -14.47 -5.48
N ASP A 102 -16.58 -13.80 -4.92
CA ASP A 102 -16.68 -12.34 -4.93
C ASP A 102 -16.35 -11.79 -3.54
N ALA A 103 -15.67 -10.65 -3.49
CA ALA A 103 -15.38 -9.93 -2.27
C ALA A 103 -15.73 -8.44 -2.41
N GLU A 104 -15.52 -7.66 -1.36
CA GLU A 104 -15.85 -6.23 -1.38
C GLU A 104 -15.08 -5.43 -2.44
N SER A 105 -13.84 -5.81 -2.72
CA SER A 105 -12.94 -5.11 -3.63
C SER A 105 -12.83 -5.73 -5.03
N PHE A 106 -13.41 -6.90 -5.27
CA PHE A 106 -13.38 -7.53 -6.59
C PHE A 106 -14.61 -8.41 -6.86
N ARG A 107 -14.79 -8.75 -8.15
CA ARG A 107 -15.70 -9.80 -8.63
C ARG A 107 -14.91 -10.81 -9.43
N GLN A 108 -15.09 -12.10 -9.17
CA GLN A 108 -14.48 -13.15 -9.99
C GLN A 108 -15.39 -13.53 -11.16
N LYS A 109 -14.88 -13.35 -12.37
CA LYS A 109 -15.58 -13.75 -13.59
C LYS A 109 -14.67 -14.57 -14.49
N GLY A 110 -15.04 -15.83 -14.72
CA GLY A 110 -14.14 -16.76 -15.41
C GLY A 110 -12.83 -16.96 -14.62
N GLY A 111 -11.70 -16.98 -15.30
CA GLY A 111 -10.38 -17.06 -14.68
C GLY A 111 -9.78 -15.70 -14.34
N HIS A 112 -10.59 -14.70 -14.02
CA HIS A 112 -10.12 -13.35 -13.77
C HIS A 112 -10.77 -12.72 -12.54
N LEU A 113 -9.99 -11.94 -11.78
CA LEU A 113 -10.47 -11.04 -10.74
C LEU A 113 -10.62 -9.64 -11.34
N HIS A 114 -11.85 -9.14 -11.35
CA HIS A 114 -12.18 -7.79 -11.80
C HIS A 114 -12.21 -6.89 -10.57
N TRP A 115 -11.17 -6.10 -10.41
CA TRP A 115 -11.01 -5.18 -9.29
C TRP A 115 -11.95 -3.98 -9.41
N ARG A 116 -12.29 -3.40 -8.27
CA ARG A 116 -12.95 -2.10 -8.21
C ARG A 116 -11.88 -1.02 -8.37
N ASN A 117 -11.74 -0.49 -9.59
CA ASN A 117 -10.77 0.54 -9.93
C ASN A 117 -11.22 1.91 -9.41
N LEU A 118 -10.36 2.57 -8.65
CA LEU A 118 -10.68 3.86 -8.00
C LEU A 118 -10.72 5.03 -8.97
N ALA A 119 -10.01 4.96 -10.08
CA ALA A 119 -10.06 5.97 -11.14
C ALA A 119 -11.43 6.05 -11.85
N GLU A 120 -12.31 5.07 -11.63
CA GLU A 120 -13.63 4.94 -12.27
C GLU A 120 -14.79 5.29 -11.33
N VAL A 121 -14.51 5.63 -10.05
CA VAL A 121 -15.53 5.92 -9.04
C VAL A 121 -15.36 7.33 -8.48
N ASP A 122 -16.44 7.87 -7.92
CA ASP A 122 -16.33 9.10 -7.15
C ASP A 122 -15.53 8.85 -5.87
N TRP A 123 -14.55 9.71 -5.61
CA TRP A 123 -13.62 9.53 -4.50
C TRP A 123 -14.29 9.71 -3.14
N SER A 124 -15.23 10.65 -3.03
CA SER A 124 -15.97 10.87 -1.78
C SER A 124 -16.86 9.70 -1.44
N ASP A 125 -17.59 9.19 -2.45
CA ASP A 125 -18.46 8.02 -2.29
C ASP A 125 -17.64 6.79 -1.87
N PHE A 126 -16.47 6.59 -2.50
CA PHE A 126 -15.55 5.52 -2.12
C PHE A 126 -15.09 5.65 -0.65
N LEU A 127 -14.72 6.85 -0.20
CA LEU A 127 -14.27 7.06 1.17
C LEU A 127 -15.39 6.80 2.19
N ASP A 128 -16.62 7.16 1.91
CA ASP A 128 -17.77 6.89 2.77
C ASP A 128 -18.04 5.39 2.90
N GLU A 129 -17.95 4.66 1.80
CA GLU A 129 -18.06 3.19 1.79
C GLU A 129 -16.88 2.54 2.53
N LEU A 130 -15.65 3.00 2.30
CA LEU A 130 -14.45 2.51 2.97
C LEU A 130 -14.58 2.67 4.49
N ILE A 131 -14.98 3.84 4.96
CA ILE A 131 -15.16 4.11 6.40
C ILE A 131 -16.19 3.15 6.99
N THR A 132 -17.29 2.91 6.28
CA THR A 132 -18.32 1.96 6.72
C THR A 132 -17.79 0.53 6.78
N ALA A 133 -16.90 0.15 5.87
CA ALA A 133 -16.31 -1.19 5.77
C ALA A 133 -15.14 -1.44 6.74
N ILE A 134 -14.59 -0.40 7.38
CA ILE A 134 -13.55 -0.53 8.40
C ILE A 134 -14.15 -1.09 9.70
N PRO A 135 -13.74 -2.31 10.15
CA PRO A 135 -14.39 -2.99 11.28
C PRO A 135 -13.92 -2.51 12.66
N THR A 136 -12.95 -1.60 12.73
CA THR A 136 -12.32 -1.16 13.99
C THR A 136 -12.49 0.33 14.22
N PRO A 137 -12.58 0.80 15.47
CA PRO A 137 -12.62 2.23 15.78
C PRO A 137 -11.25 2.91 15.57
N ALA A 138 -10.17 2.11 15.59
CA ALA A 138 -8.80 2.59 15.43
C ALA A 138 -8.24 2.20 14.05
N VAL A 139 -7.43 3.08 13.47
CA VAL A 139 -6.76 2.91 12.18
C VAL A 139 -5.28 3.22 12.33
N TRP A 140 -4.44 2.41 11.70
CA TRP A 140 -3.04 2.71 11.41
C TRP A 140 -2.91 3.13 9.96
N LEU A 141 -2.25 4.25 9.70
CA LEU A 141 -1.96 4.69 8.34
C LEU A 141 -0.52 4.33 7.97
N THR A 142 -0.33 3.67 6.83
CA THR A 142 1.00 3.42 6.27
C THR A 142 1.01 3.85 4.82
N ILE A 143 1.99 4.65 4.45
CA ILE A 143 2.06 5.31 3.14
C ILE A 143 3.41 5.02 2.50
N ASP A 144 3.41 4.24 1.42
CA ASP A 144 4.52 4.26 0.47
C ASP A 144 4.22 5.28 -0.63
N LYS A 145 5.12 6.23 -0.82
CA LYS A 145 4.92 7.32 -1.79
C LYS A 145 5.03 6.87 -3.23
N ASP A 146 5.43 5.62 -3.49
CA ASP A 146 5.38 5.07 -4.84
C ASP A 146 3.95 4.90 -5.37
N VAL A 147 2.94 4.91 -4.49
CA VAL A 147 1.53 5.00 -4.88
C VAL A 147 1.21 6.25 -5.69
N LEU A 148 1.99 7.32 -5.50
CA LEU A 148 1.79 8.62 -6.15
C LEU A 148 2.39 8.63 -7.56
N GLY A 149 1.82 9.45 -8.43
CA GLY A 149 2.38 9.68 -9.76
C GLY A 149 3.73 10.41 -9.73
N PRO A 150 4.51 10.35 -10.84
CA PRO A 150 5.87 10.94 -10.92
C PRO A 150 5.94 12.45 -10.67
N GLY A 151 4.81 13.16 -10.74
CA GLY A 151 4.72 14.59 -10.39
C GLY A 151 4.69 14.85 -8.88
N ASP A 152 4.30 13.83 -8.10
CA ASP A 152 4.06 13.93 -6.66
C ASP A 152 5.06 13.10 -5.83
N ALA A 153 5.88 12.23 -6.43
CA ALA A 153 6.92 11.49 -5.74
C ALA A 153 8.11 11.18 -6.66
N CYS A 154 9.26 10.89 -6.05
CA CYS A 154 10.45 10.34 -6.69
C CYS A 154 10.94 9.17 -5.84
N THR A 155 10.80 7.96 -6.34
CA THR A 155 11.01 6.72 -5.60
C THR A 155 12.02 5.79 -6.29
N ASN A 156 12.41 4.71 -5.63
CA ASN A 156 13.26 3.67 -6.21
C ASN A 156 12.45 2.62 -6.99
N TRP A 157 11.15 2.54 -6.73
CA TRP A 157 10.24 1.54 -7.26
C TRP A 157 9.41 2.10 -8.42
N ASP A 158 8.73 1.24 -9.14
CA ASP A 158 7.74 1.66 -10.12
C ASP A 158 6.63 2.45 -9.43
N GLN A 159 6.20 3.53 -10.08
CA GLN A 159 5.26 4.48 -9.49
C GLN A 159 3.83 4.24 -9.94
N GLY A 160 2.93 4.43 -9.00
CA GLY A 160 1.50 4.45 -9.23
C GLY A 160 1.00 5.74 -9.89
N GLU A 161 -0.29 5.94 -9.80
CA GLU A 161 -0.99 7.07 -10.44
C GLU A 161 -1.94 7.80 -9.48
N LEU A 162 -1.98 7.42 -8.19
CA LEU A 162 -2.88 8.07 -7.22
C LEU A 162 -2.49 9.54 -7.07
N PRO A 163 -3.41 10.50 -7.29
CA PRO A 163 -3.09 11.91 -7.06
C PRO A 163 -2.91 12.22 -5.57
N LEU A 164 -1.90 13.01 -5.21
CA LEU A 164 -1.63 13.42 -3.83
C LEU A 164 -2.86 14.02 -3.13
N ARG A 165 -3.67 14.81 -3.83
CA ARG A 165 -4.90 15.38 -3.28
C ARG A 165 -5.90 14.32 -2.79
N HIS A 166 -5.97 13.16 -3.45
CA HIS A 166 -6.84 12.04 -3.04
C HIS A 166 -6.30 11.36 -1.77
N LEU A 167 -4.98 11.17 -1.70
CA LEU A 167 -4.35 10.63 -0.50
C LEU A 167 -4.60 11.55 0.71
N LEU A 168 -4.34 12.86 0.58
CA LEU A 168 -4.56 13.82 1.67
C LEU A 168 -6.04 13.86 2.10
N ALA A 169 -6.98 13.90 1.14
CA ALA A 169 -8.40 13.86 1.43
C ALA A 169 -8.82 12.57 2.16
N ALA A 170 -8.21 11.43 1.80
CA ALA A 170 -8.46 10.17 2.51
C ALA A 170 -7.96 10.20 3.95
N VAL A 171 -6.76 10.74 4.19
CA VAL A 171 -6.20 10.89 5.55
C VAL A 171 -7.13 11.77 6.40
N GLU A 172 -7.54 12.94 5.88
CA GLU A 172 -8.44 13.87 6.58
C GLU A 172 -9.81 13.23 6.85
N ARG A 173 -10.38 12.53 5.86
CA ARG A 173 -11.69 11.87 6.01
C ARG A 173 -11.64 10.70 6.99
N LEU A 174 -10.59 9.88 6.96
CA LEU A 174 -10.39 8.80 7.92
C LEU A 174 -10.25 9.35 9.34
N ALA A 175 -9.46 10.39 9.54
CA ALA A 175 -9.25 11.00 10.85
C ALA A 175 -10.50 11.66 11.43
N SER A 176 -11.43 12.13 10.59
CA SER A 176 -12.71 12.68 11.06
C SER A 176 -13.68 11.63 11.61
N GLU A 177 -13.52 10.34 11.23
CA GLU A 177 -14.45 9.26 11.56
C GLU A 177 -13.83 8.14 12.38
N ARG A 178 -12.51 8.05 12.39
CA ARG A 178 -11.74 6.99 13.06
C ARG A 178 -10.57 7.59 13.81
N ARG A 179 -10.20 6.96 14.90
CA ARG A 179 -9.02 7.36 15.65
C ARG A 179 -7.76 6.81 14.97
N ILE A 180 -6.90 7.70 14.51
CA ILE A 180 -5.58 7.33 13.97
C ILE A 180 -4.65 7.08 15.18
N VAL A 181 -4.21 5.83 15.35
CA VAL A 181 -3.35 5.42 16.48
C VAL A 181 -1.87 5.45 16.13
N GLY A 182 -1.56 5.61 14.87
CA GLY A 182 -0.20 5.77 14.39
C GLY A 182 -0.16 5.90 12.88
N ALA A 183 0.96 6.40 12.40
CA ALA A 183 1.22 6.53 10.97
C ALA A 183 2.70 6.36 10.67
N ASP A 184 3.02 5.82 9.50
CA ASP A 184 4.37 5.78 8.95
C ASP A 184 4.36 6.14 7.46
N VAL A 185 5.49 6.68 6.98
CA VAL A 185 5.68 7.12 5.59
C VAL A 185 7.03 6.65 5.08
N CYS A 186 7.03 6.00 3.93
CA CYS A 186 8.23 5.62 3.18
C CYS A 186 8.11 5.99 1.69
N GLY A 187 8.96 5.40 0.83
CA GLY A 187 8.95 5.64 -0.60
C GLY A 187 9.80 6.83 -1.06
N ASP A 188 10.71 7.36 -0.23
CA ASP A 188 11.73 8.30 -0.71
C ASP A 188 12.76 7.57 -1.58
N TRP A 189 13.17 8.22 -2.65
CA TRP A 189 14.33 7.72 -3.39
C TRP A 189 15.56 7.69 -2.51
N SER A 190 16.27 6.59 -2.52
CA SER A 190 17.56 6.42 -1.86
C SER A 190 18.52 5.64 -2.75
N GLU A 191 19.81 5.96 -2.68
CA GLU A 191 20.81 5.19 -3.42
C GLU A 191 20.91 3.77 -2.84
N PRO A 192 20.61 2.71 -3.63
CA PRO A 192 20.73 1.33 -3.15
C PRO A 192 22.17 0.99 -2.81
N ARG A 193 22.45 0.63 -1.56
CA ARG A 193 23.77 0.24 -1.09
C ARG A 193 23.73 -1.11 -0.40
N PHE A 194 24.19 -2.13 -1.08
CA PHE A 194 24.27 -3.48 -0.54
C PHE A 194 25.74 -3.91 -0.43
N SER A 195 26.17 -4.32 0.75
CA SER A 195 27.50 -4.92 0.98
C SER A 195 27.57 -6.37 0.51
N ASP A 196 26.43 -7.05 0.43
CA ASP A 196 26.29 -8.43 -0.04
C ASP A 196 26.05 -8.43 -1.56
N PRO A 197 26.95 -9.05 -2.37
CA PRO A 197 26.83 -9.07 -3.81
C PRO A 197 25.59 -9.84 -4.33
N PHE A 198 25.09 -10.81 -3.58
CA PHE A 198 23.88 -11.54 -3.93
C PHE A 198 22.63 -10.63 -3.77
N ARG A 199 22.55 -9.91 -2.64
CA ARG A 199 21.49 -8.91 -2.41
C ARG A 199 21.58 -7.76 -3.41
N ALA A 200 22.79 -7.30 -3.73
CA ALA A 200 23.00 -6.29 -4.77
C ALA A 200 22.49 -6.75 -6.14
N THR A 201 22.69 -8.04 -6.45
CA THR A 201 22.19 -8.62 -7.71
C THR A 201 20.67 -8.74 -7.71
N LEU A 202 20.06 -9.21 -6.62
CA LEU A 202 18.59 -9.26 -6.51
C LEU A 202 17.99 -7.86 -6.63
N ALA A 203 18.48 -6.90 -5.85
CA ALA A 203 18.04 -5.51 -5.94
C ALA A 203 18.25 -4.90 -7.33
N TYR A 204 19.24 -5.40 -8.08
CA TYR A 204 19.47 -5.00 -9.47
C TYR A 204 18.29 -5.37 -10.37
N PHE A 205 17.62 -6.46 -10.16
CA PHE A 205 16.47 -6.90 -10.93
C PHE A 205 15.14 -6.37 -10.39
N ASP A 206 15.07 -6.06 -9.09
CA ASP A 206 13.84 -5.64 -8.43
C ASP A 206 13.57 -4.12 -8.53
N HIS A 207 14.59 -3.30 -8.81
CA HIS A 207 14.45 -1.84 -8.91
C HIS A 207 14.55 -1.35 -10.37
N PRO A 208 13.50 -1.31 -11.14
CA PRO A 208 13.41 -0.58 -12.40
C PRO A 208 12.87 0.85 -12.16
N PRO A 209 13.19 1.82 -12.99
CA PRO A 209 14.42 1.98 -13.76
C PRO A 209 15.51 2.67 -12.93
N ARG A 210 16.77 2.29 -13.18
CA ARG A 210 17.89 2.96 -12.51
C ARG A 210 18.12 4.32 -13.11
N PHE A 211 17.84 5.32 -12.35
CA PHE A 211 18.18 6.69 -12.68
C PHE A 211 18.78 7.36 -11.46
N THR A 212 19.62 8.36 -11.70
CA THR A 212 20.03 9.29 -10.66
C THR A 212 19.09 10.48 -10.72
N PRO A 213 18.26 10.71 -9.70
CA PRO A 213 17.29 11.81 -9.75
C PRO A 213 18.01 13.15 -9.74
N THR A 214 17.41 14.11 -10.43
CA THR A 214 17.85 15.50 -10.35
C THR A 214 17.49 16.12 -8.99
N PRO A 215 18.15 17.22 -8.57
CA PRO A 215 17.77 17.94 -7.36
C PRO A 215 16.29 18.37 -7.37
N GLU A 216 15.74 18.71 -8.54
CA GLU A 216 14.34 19.09 -8.70
C GLU A 216 13.41 17.90 -8.38
N GLN A 217 13.71 16.69 -8.89
CA GLN A 217 12.97 15.48 -8.59
C GLN A 217 13.02 15.13 -7.10
N LEU A 218 14.19 15.23 -6.47
CA LEU A 218 14.31 15.03 -5.02
C LEU A 218 13.54 16.08 -4.21
N SER A 219 13.46 17.32 -4.71
CA SER A 219 12.69 18.38 -4.04
C SER A 219 11.19 18.10 -4.01
N VAL A 220 10.67 17.26 -4.91
CA VAL A 220 9.26 16.79 -4.88
C VAL A 220 8.99 16.06 -3.57
N ASN A 221 9.84 15.11 -3.21
CA ASN A 221 9.69 14.36 -1.95
C ASN A 221 9.68 15.27 -0.72
N ALA A 222 10.55 16.28 -0.69
CA ALA A 222 10.58 17.23 0.43
C ALA A 222 9.25 18.01 0.56
N ARG A 223 8.67 18.45 -0.56
CA ARG A 223 7.37 19.15 -0.56
C ARG A 223 6.22 18.23 -0.13
N VAL A 224 6.20 17.00 -0.63
CA VAL A 224 5.16 16.03 -0.27
C VAL A 224 5.28 15.60 1.18
N ASN A 225 6.52 15.38 1.68
CA ASN A 225 6.75 15.10 3.09
C ASN A 225 6.26 16.25 3.99
N ALA A 226 6.54 17.50 3.62
CA ALA A 226 6.02 18.66 4.36
C ALA A 226 4.48 18.69 4.35
N GLY A 227 3.85 18.45 3.18
CA GLY A 227 2.39 18.40 3.06
C GLY A 227 1.74 17.27 3.90
N LEU A 228 2.36 16.10 3.94
CA LEU A 228 1.93 14.98 4.78
C LEU A 228 2.09 15.30 6.28
N ILE A 229 3.22 15.89 6.70
CA ILE A 229 3.45 16.32 8.07
C ILE A 229 2.39 17.35 8.49
N ASP A 230 2.17 18.37 7.67
CA ASP A 230 1.14 19.39 7.92
C ASP A 230 -0.27 18.78 8.03
N CYS A 231 -0.59 17.81 7.16
CA CYS A 231 -1.84 17.07 7.23
C CYS A 231 -1.96 16.30 8.56
N PHE A 232 -0.95 15.51 8.91
CA PHE A 232 -0.94 14.77 10.19
C PHE A 232 -1.02 15.68 11.41
N GLN A 233 -0.33 16.81 11.42
CA GLN A 233 -0.43 17.79 12.51
C GLN A 233 -1.86 18.32 12.69
N ARG A 234 -2.59 18.53 11.59
CA ARG A 234 -4.00 18.99 11.66
C ARG A 234 -4.96 17.91 12.16
N VAL A 235 -4.72 16.64 11.82
CA VAL A 235 -5.68 15.55 12.07
C VAL A 235 -5.37 14.75 13.33
N LEU A 236 -4.13 14.83 13.87
CA LEU A 236 -3.70 14.12 15.08
C LEU A 236 -3.61 15.07 16.32
N SER A 237 -3.86 16.37 16.14
CA SER A 237 -3.95 17.35 17.23
C SER A 237 -5.36 17.37 17.81
#